data_4b636d8417939ebd2a0188e41740a031
#
_entry.id   4b636d8417939ebd2a0188e41740a031
#
_cell.length_a   1.000
_cell.length_b   1.000
_cell.length_c   1.000
_cell.angle_alpha   90.00
_cell.angle_beta   90.00
_cell.angle_gamma   90.00
#
_symmetry.space_group_name_H-M   'P 1'
#
loop_
_entity.id
_entity.type
_entity.pdbx_description
1 polymer ?
#
loop_
_entity_poly.entity_id
_entity_poly.type
_entity_poly.pdbx_seq_one_letter_code
_entity_poly.pdbx_strand_id
1 'polypeptide(L)'
;LLGLYERLIKVLSIQIYFIKIMKTIKQTKTFEVGQIAYCNGGCTMQLPTFYKVVKRTDKTVWLQEIADQLIEHDGYGQRGRKIPVDIPRGAVFNKRVKNWKDPKYSGGKDQEFAYIKYWGIVEPWDGTAKYYDSMD
;
A
#
# COMPACT_ATOMS: atom_id res chain seq x y z
N LEU A 1 5.15 -18.19 -33.91
CA LEU A 1 4.14 -17.15 -34.19
C LEU A 1 3.04 -17.12 -33.13
N LEU A 2 2.49 -18.28 -32.74
CA LEU A 2 1.49 -18.38 -31.66
C LEU A 2 2.07 -17.95 -30.30
N GLY A 3 3.33 -18.24 -30.00
CA GLY A 3 3.96 -17.87 -28.75
C GLY A 3 4.15 -16.36 -28.56
N LEU A 4 4.42 -15.62 -29.65
CA LEU A 4 4.50 -14.17 -29.63
C LEU A 4 3.15 -13.52 -29.40
N TYR A 5 2.11 -14.06 -30.00
CA TYR A 5 0.74 -13.58 -29.82
C TYR A 5 0.25 -13.77 -28.39
N GLU A 6 0.52 -14.92 -27.80
CA GLU A 6 0.19 -15.20 -26.39
C GLU A 6 0.92 -14.28 -25.42
N ARG A 7 2.20 -13.97 -25.67
CA ARG A 7 2.97 -13.03 -24.86
C ARG A 7 2.40 -11.62 -24.93
N LEU A 8 2.00 -11.16 -26.11
CA LEU A 8 1.35 -9.85 -26.29
C LEU A 8 0.03 -9.76 -25.55
N ILE A 9 -0.80 -10.81 -25.59
CA ILE A 9 -2.07 -10.86 -24.88
C ILE A 9 -1.83 -10.82 -23.37
N LYS A 10 -0.85 -11.53 -22.83
CA LYS A 10 -0.50 -11.51 -21.41
C LYS A 10 -0.05 -10.13 -20.95
N VAL A 11 0.80 -9.45 -21.70
CA VAL A 11 1.27 -8.10 -21.39
C VAL A 11 0.12 -7.11 -21.40
N LEU A 12 -0.76 -7.17 -22.40
CA LEU A 12 -1.95 -6.33 -22.47
C LEU A 12 -2.92 -6.59 -21.32
N SER A 13 -3.12 -7.85 -20.93
CA SER A 13 -3.96 -8.22 -19.80
C SER A 13 -3.42 -7.67 -18.49
N ILE A 14 -2.11 -7.73 -18.27
CA ILE A 14 -1.46 -7.17 -17.09
C ILE A 14 -1.62 -5.64 -17.05
N GLN A 15 -1.44 -4.96 -18.18
CA GLN A 15 -1.60 -3.51 -18.28
C GLN A 15 -3.06 -3.09 -18.03
N ILE A 16 -4.04 -3.80 -18.57
CA ILE A 16 -5.47 -3.54 -18.34
C ILE A 16 -5.82 -3.78 -16.88
N TYR A 17 -5.32 -4.85 -16.28
CA TYR A 17 -5.50 -5.15 -14.87
C TYR A 17 -4.92 -4.03 -13.98
N PHE A 18 -3.74 -3.55 -14.31
CA PHE A 18 -3.06 -2.44 -13.65
C PHE A 18 -3.87 -1.15 -13.71
N ILE A 19 -4.38 -0.82 -14.90
CA ILE A 19 -5.22 0.37 -15.12
C ILE A 19 -6.52 0.25 -14.32
N LYS A 20 -7.14 -0.93 -14.26
CA LYS A 20 -8.35 -1.17 -13.48
C LYS A 20 -8.10 -0.99 -11.98
N ILE A 21 -6.99 -1.52 -11.45
CA ILE A 21 -6.61 -1.33 -10.04
C ILE A 21 -6.41 0.15 -9.74
N MET A 22 -5.68 0.86 -10.57
CA MET A 22 -5.42 2.29 -10.39
C MET A 22 -6.68 3.14 -10.46
N LYS A 23 -7.68 2.75 -11.27
CA LYS A 23 -8.97 3.45 -11.37
C LYS A 23 -9.91 3.15 -10.21
N THR A 24 -9.84 1.96 -9.63
CA THR A 24 -10.72 1.57 -8.52
C THR A 24 -10.20 2.04 -7.17
N ILE A 25 -8.94 2.43 -7.08
CA ILE A 25 -8.36 2.95 -5.85
C ILE A 25 -8.71 4.43 -5.73
N LYS A 26 -9.77 4.71 -4.97
CA LYS A 26 -10.08 6.07 -4.57
C LYS A 26 -9.07 6.50 -3.50
N GLN A 27 -8.56 7.73 -3.63
CA GLN A 27 -7.82 8.36 -2.54
C GLN A 27 -8.78 8.61 -1.40
N THR A 28 -8.77 7.75 -0.39
CA THR A 28 -9.59 7.92 0.80
C THR A 28 -8.72 8.37 1.97
N LYS A 29 -9.31 9.16 2.86
CA LYS A 29 -8.68 9.55 4.12
C LYS A 29 -9.07 8.61 5.26
N THR A 30 -9.85 7.59 4.96
CA THR A 30 -10.40 6.63 5.91
C THR A 30 -10.05 5.20 5.49
N PHE A 31 -9.99 4.30 6.47
CA PHE A 31 -9.83 2.88 6.19
C PHE A 31 -11.17 2.30 5.77
N GLU A 32 -11.31 1.96 4.51
CA GLU A 32 -12.52 1.34 3.97
C GLU A 32 -12.22 -0.10 3.56
N VAL A 33 -13.18 -0.99 3.80
CA VAL A 33 -13.05 -2.42 3.46
C VAL A 33 -12.78 -2.58 1.96
N GLY A 34 -11.76 -3.39 1.64
CA GLY A 34 -11.31 -3.60 0.26
C GLY A 34 -10.27 -2.60 -0.22
N GLN A 35 -10.06 -1.51 0.51
CA GLN A 35 -9.04 -0.52 0.17
C GLN A 35 -7.67 -0.94 0.72
N ILE A 36 -6.64 -0.28 0.22
CA ILE A 36 -5.26 -0.57 0.58
C ILE A 36 -4.76 0.50 1.56
N ALA A 37 -3.99 0.06 2.52
CA ALA A 37 -3.26 0.92 3.46
C ALA A 37 -1.77 0.67 3.33
N TYR A 38 -0.95 1.60 3.75
CA TYR A 38 0.49 1.40 3.71
C TYR A 38 1.16 1.96 4.95
N CYS A 39 2.32 1.40 5.26
CA CYS A 39 3.20 1.85 6.33
C CYS A 39 4.60 2.03 5.75
N ASN A 40 5.21 3.19 6.00
CA ASN A 40 6.60 3.41 5.67
C ASN A 40 7.43 3.12 6.92
N GLY A 41 8.12 1.97 6.92
CA GLY A 41 8.92 1.52 8.05
C GLY A 41 10.42 1.62 7.79
N GLY A 42 11.20 1.55 8.86
CA GLY A 42 12.66 1.59 8.82
C GLY A 42 13.23 2.91 9.32
N CYS A 43 14.37 2.85 10.04
CA CYS A 43 15.04 4.04 10.58
C CYS A 43 15.87 4.75 9.53
N THR A 44 16.77 4.03 8.89
CA THR A 44 17.69 4.54 7.87
C THR A 44 17.30 4.09 6.47
N MET A 45 16.51 3.03 6.38
CA MET A 45 15.96 2.50 5.15
C MET A 45 14.50 2.93 4.98
N GLN A 46 14.03 2.96 3.75
CA GLN A 46 12.63 3.18 3.44
C GLN A 46 12.01 1.88 2.90
N LEU A 47 11.23 1.22 3.74
CA LEU A 47 10.66 -0.09 3.46
C LEU A 47 9.13 0.00 3.53
N PRO A 48 8.47 0.42 2.45
CA PRO A 48 7.01 0.50 2.43
C PRO A 48 6.41 -0.91 2.50
N THR A 49 5.40 -1.07 3.33
CA THR A 49 4.63 -2.30 3.47
C THR A 49 3.18 -1.97 3.20
N PHE A 50 2.51 -2.82 2.43
CA PHE A 50 1.13 -2.62 2.05
C PHE A 50 0.23 -3.62 2.75
N TYR A 51 -0.97 -3.16 3.07
CA TYR A 51 -1.99 -3.94 3.76
C TYR A 51 -3.32 -3.78 3.06
N LYS A 52 -4.16 -4.80 3.14
CA LYS A 52 -5.55 -4.70 2.70
C LYS A 52 -6.45 -4.57 3.93
N VAL A 53 -7.40 -3.66 3.86
CA VAL A 53 -8.44 -3.54 4.88
C VAL A 53 -9.46 -4.63 4.64
N VAL A 54 -9.52 -5.61 5.55
CA VAL A 54 -10.40 -6.77 5.40
C VAL A 54 -11.68 -6.64 6.21
N LYS A 55 -11.67 -5.83 7.26
CA LYS A 55 -12.85 -5.55 8.09
C LYS A 55 -12.66 -4.19 8.76
N ARG A 56 -13.79 -3.52 9.04
CA ARG A 56 -13.80 -2.24 9.73
C ARG A 56 -14.99 -2.16 10.67
N THR A 57 -14.74 -1.67 11.87
CA THR A 57 -15.78 -1.17 12.79
C THR A 57 -15.51 0.29 13.10
N ASP A 58 -16.36 0.91 13.93
CA ASP A 58 -16.23 2.34 14.24
C ASP A 58 -14.83 2.74 14.75
N LYS A 59 -14.21 1.90 15.59
CA LYS A 59 -12.93 2.21 16.23
C LYS A 59 -11.80 1.25 15.90
N THR A 60 -12.05 0.22 15.11
CA THR A 60 -11.07 -0.85 14.84
C THR A 60 -11.01 -1.17 13.36
N VAL A 61 -9.80 -1.39 12.87
CA VAL A 61 -9.55 -1.84 11.50
C VAL A 61 -8.80 -3.16 11.54
N TRP A 62 -9.22 -4.12 10.69
CA TRP A 62 -8.51 -5.38 10.47
C TRP A 62 -7.73 -5.28 9.18
N LEU A 63 -6.45 -5.55 9.28
CA LEU A 63 -5.50 -5.42 8.19
C LEU A 63 -4.83 -6.76 7.92
N GLN A 64 -4.49 -6.99 6.67
CA GLN A 64 -3.71 -8.14 6.25
C GLN A 64 -2.59 -7.66 5.33
N GLU A 65 -1.35 -8.02 5.65
CA GLU A 65 -0.23 -7.70 4.78
C GLU A 65 -0.43 -8.35 3.41
N ILE A 66 -0.16 -7.57 2.37
CA ILE A 66 -0.22 -8.03 0.99
C ILE A 66 1.12 -7.88 0.31
N ALA A 67 1.26 -8.52 -0.84
CA ALA A 67 2.47 -8.46 -1.65
C ALA A 67 2.72 -7.05 -2.18
N ASP A 68 3.94 -6.81 -2.59
CA ASP A 68 4.35 -5.61 -3.29
C ASP A 68 5.17 -5.97 -4.53
N GLN A 69 5.32 -5.01 -5.41
CA GLN A 69 6.14 -5.15 -6.62
C GLN A 69 7.04 -3.92 -6.76
N LEU A 70 8.31 -4.16 -6.96
CA LEU A 70 9.28 -3.11 -7.30
C LEU A 70 9.13 -2.77 -8.78
N ILE A 71 8.72 -1.53 -9.09
CA ILE A 71 8.40 -1.11 -10.47
C ILE A 71 9.49 -0.27 -11.12
N GLU A 72 10.21 0.52 -10.33
CA GLU A 72 11.34 1.30 -10.79
C GLU A 72 12.52 0.99 -9.88
N HIS A 73 13.66 0.63 -10.42
CA HIS A 73 14.84 0.30 -9.63
C HIS A 73 16.12 0.71 -10.34
N ASP A 74 17.18 0.82 -9.57
CA ASP A 74 18.51 1.22 -10.02
C ASP A 74 19.29 0.11 -10.79
N GLY A 75 18.66 -1.03 -11.03
CA GLY A 75 19.28 -2.21 -11.64
C GLY A 75 19.82 -3.22 -10.63
N TYR A 76 19.97 -2.85 -9.37
CA TYR A 76 20.44 -3.73 -8.29
C TYR A 76 19.33 -4.17 -7.34
N GLY A 77 18.11 -3.65 -7.51
CA GLY A 77 16.97 -4.00 -6.64
C GLY A 77 17.03 -3.40 -5.25
N GLN A 78 17.91 -2.45 -4.99
CA GLN A 78 18.12 -1.84 -3.68
C GLN A 78 17.34 -0.54 -3.48
N ARG A 79 17.07 0.17 -4.57
CA ARG A 79 16.32 1.42 -4.58
C ARG A 79 15.29 1.41 -5.69
N GLY A 80 14.19 2.07 -5.47
CA GLY A 80 13.15 2.19 -6.47
C GLY A 80 11.84 2.60 -5.87
N ARG A 81 10.75 2.18 -6.51
CA ARG A 81 9.40 2.41 -6.03
C ARG A 81 8.62 1.12 -6.03
N LYS A 82 7.75 0.98 -5.03
CA LYS A 82 6.91 -0.19 -4.87
C LYS A 82 5.44 0.17 -4.98
N ILE A 83 4.69 -0.77 -5.50
CA ILE A 83 3.23 -0.74 -5.56
C ILE A 83 2.66 -1.97 -4.88
N PRO A 84 1.43 -1.89 -4.36
CA PRO A 84 0.78 -3.06 -3.78
C PRO A 84 0.32 -4.05 -4.84
N VAL A 85 0.37 -5.33 -4.47
CA VAL A 85 -0.21 -6.43 -5.23
C VAL A 85 -1.16 -7.18 -4.30
N ASP A 86 -2.40 -7.37 -4.70
CA ASP A 86 -3.45 -7.96 -3.87
C ASP A 86 -3.28 -9.48 -3.72
N ILE A 87 -2.19 -9.87 -3.07
CA ILE A 87 -1.89 -11.26 -2.72
C ILE A 87 -1.57 -11.29 -1.23
N PRO A 88 -2.36 -12.00 -0.39
CA PRO A 88 -2.11 -12.07 1.04
C PRO A 88 -0.73 -12.65 1.37
N ARG A 89 -0.04 -12.04 2.33
CA ARG A 89 1.27 -12.50 2.81
C ARG A 89 1.31 -12.89 4.28
N GLY A 90 0.29 -12.55 5.05
CA GLY A 90 0.33 -12.79 6.48
C GLY A 90 -1.03 -12.99 7.08
N ALA A 91 -1.06 -13.13 8.41
CA ALA A 91 -2.30 -13.25 9.16
C ALA A 91 -3.01 -11.90 9.28
N VAL A 92 -4.32 -11.95 9.41
CA VAL A 92 -5.12 -10.76 9.70
C VAL A 92 -4.88 -10.34 11.15
N PHE A 93 -4.67 -9.06 11.36
CA PHE A 93 -4.53 -8.47 12.69
C PHE A 93 -5.40 -7.21 12.78
N ASN A 94 -5.68 -6.77 14.00
CA ASN A 94 -6.49 -5.57 14.21
C ASN A 94 -5.68 -4.46 14.90
N LYS A 95 -6.07 -3.23 14.62
CA LYS A 95 -5.50 -2.03 15.25
C LYS A 95 -6.61 -1.03 15.52
N ARG A 96 -6.43 -0.24 16.58
CA ARG A 96 -7.32 0.86 16.87
C ARG A 96 -7.11 1.99 15.89
N VAL A 97 -8.21 2.48 15.32
CA VAL A 97 -8.19 3.63 14.41
C VAL A 97 -8.07 4.91 15.21
N LYS A 98 -7.16 5.77 14.80
CA LYS A 98 -6.97 7.12 15.31
C LYS A 98 -7.19 8.12 14.18
N ASN A 99 -7.39 9.38 14.53
CA ASN A 99 -7.63 10.41 13.54
C ASN A 99 -6.76 11.63 13.82
N TRP A 100 -6.09 12.11 12.79
CA TRP A 100 -5.35 13.37 12.82
C TRP A 100 -6.35 14.54 12.73
N LYS A 101 -6.95 14.91 13.88
CA LYS A 101 -7.87 16.05 13.95
C LYS A 101 -7.17 17.36 14.30
N ASP A 102 -5.99 17.27 14.85
CA ASP A 102 -5.25 18.45 15.30
C ASP A 102 -4.55 19.09 14.10
N PRO A 103 -4.93 20.33 13.70
CA PRO A 103 -4.31 21.04 12.59
C PRO A 103 -2.80 21.23 12.75
N LYS A 104 -2.33 21.22 13.99
CA LYS A 104 -0.92 21.38 14.33
C LYS A 104 -0.05 20.23 13.82
N TYR A 105 -0.58 19.01 13.77
CA TYR A 105 0.16 17.81 13.38
C TYR A 105 -0.16 17.32 11.98
N SER A 106 -1.33 17.62 11.47
CA SER A 106 -1.82 17.07 10.19
C SER A 106 -1.96 18.12 9.07
N GLY A 107 -1.61 19.37 9.36
CA GLY A 107 -1.89 20.46 8.42
C GLY A 107 -3.38 20.69 8.20
N GLY A 108 -4.22 20.32 9.17
CA GLY A 108 -5.68 20.42 9.08
C GLY A 108 -6.35 19.28 8.33
N LYS A 109 -5.63 18.22 8.00
CA LYS A 109 -6.19 17.05 7.31
C LYS A 109 -6.87 16.13 8.30
N ASP A 110 -8.14 15.84 8.05
CA ASP A 110 -8.90 14.83 8.77
C ASP A 110 -8.60 13.46 8.17
N GLN A 111 -7.57 12.80 8.69
CA GLN A 111 -7.10 11.54 8.15
C GLN A 111 -6.99 10.48 9.23
N GLU A 112 -7.51 9.29 8.96
CA GLU A 112 -7.37 8.15 9.85
C GLU A 112 -5.99 7.52 9.74
N PHE A 113 -5.51 6.98 10.85
CA PHE A 113 -4.26 6.24 10.91
C PHE A 113 -4.32 5.22 12.06
N ALA A 114 -3.35 4.30 12.07
CA ALA A 114 -3.17 3.36 13.18
C ALA A 114 -1.68 3.15 13.42
N TYR A 115 -1.30 2.79 14.64
CA TYR A 115 0.08 2.47 14.95
C TYR A 115 0.35 0.98 14.72
N ILE A 116 1.45 0.69 14.04
CA ILE A 116 1.97 -0.67 13.89
C ILE A 116 3.34 -0.71 14.55
N LYS A 117 3.49 -1.58 15.56
CA LYS A 117 4.72 -1.73 16.33
C LYS A 117 5.16 -0.40 16.96
N TYR A 118 6.45 -0.22 17.19
CA TYR A 118 6.97 0.89 17.98
C TYR A 118 7.10 2.22 17.21
N TRP A 119 7.13 2.18 15.88
CA TRP A 119 7.41 3.37 15.06
C TRP A 119 6.75 3.37 13.69
N GLY A 120 5.91 2.43 13.43
CA GLY A 120 5.18 2.37 12.16
C GLY A 120 3.81 3.01 12.29
N ILE A 121 3.49 3.89 11.36
CA ILE A 121 2.14 4.43 11.19
C ILE A 121 1.59 3.87 9.91
N VAL A 122 0.44 3.19 9.99
CA VAL A 122 -0.31 2.77 8.81
C VAL A 122 -1.39 3.80 8.53
N GLU A 123 -1.53 4.16 7.26
CA GLU A 123 -2.52 5.12 6.80
C GLU A 123 -3.14 4.64 5.49
N PRO A 124 -4.32 5.14 5.09
CA PRO A 124 -4.89 4.81 3.81
C PRO A 124 -3.92 5.17 2.68
N TRP A 125 -3.78 4.26 1.72
CA TRP A 125 -2.89 4.47 0.59
C TRP A 125 -3.48 5.51 -0.38
N ASP A 126 -2.64 6.42 -0.83
CA ASP A 126 -3.01 7.51 -1.72
C ASP A 126 -3.02 7.15 -3.21
N GLY A 127 -2.75 5.90 -3.55
CA GLY A 127 -2.71 5.42 -4.93
C GLY A 127 -1.37 5.63 -5.63
N THR A 128 -0.37 6.21 -4.98
CA THR A 128 0.93 6.47 -5.59
C THR A 128 1.95 5.41 -5.20
N ALA A 129 2.87 5.11 -6.12
CA ALA A 129 4.00 4.23 -5.82
C ALA A 129 4.87 4.84 -4.73
N LYS A 130 5.36 4.01 -3.81
CA LYS A 130 6.12 4.45 -2.65
C LYS A 130 7.60 4.19 -2.83
N TYR A 131 8.41 5.16 -2.45
CA TYR A 131 9.84 5.07 -2.50
C TYR A 131 10.36 3.92 -1.62
N TYR A 132 11.27 3.15 -2.20
CA TYR A 132 11.91 2.02 -1.54
C TYR A 132 13.43 2.19 -1.57
N ASP A 133 14.05 2.05 -0.41
CA ASP A 133 15.50 2.10 -0.27
C ASP A 133 15.91 1.11 0.83
N SER A 134 16.54 0.02 0.43
CA SER A 134 17.07 -0.99 1.34
C SER A 134 18.55 -0.78 1.67
N MET A 135 19.15 0.28 1.18
CA MET A 135 20.52 0.65 1.48
C MET A 135 20.59 1.42 2.79
N ASP A 136 21.37 0.91 3.70
CA ASP A 136 21.64 1.56 4.97
C ASP A 136 22.86 2.50 4.83
#